data_7a34985fbbf59cfca8503d360f3def2c
#
_entry.id   7a34985fbbf59cfca8503d360f3def2c
#
_cell.length_a   1.000
_cell.length_b   1.000
_cell.length_c   1.000
_cell.angle_alpha   90.00
_cell.angle_beta   90.00
_cell.angle_gamma   90.00
#
_symmetry.space_group_name_H-M   'P 1'
#
loop_
_entity.id
_entity.type
_entity.pdbx_description
1 polymer ?
#
loop_
_entity_poly.entity_id
_entity_poly.type
_entity_poly.pdbx_seq_one_letter_code
_entity_poly.pdbx_strand_id
1 'polypeptide(L)'
;MDFYDITNFLTYLSPIILFGGVVLGSCYFSKIDILYKIIVYYLFGMLAIDISARVYGEIYGSNLLFIPILGFMELLAFFCFYFYSGILESRKKSVFLGTIFLLSSAFMAWEFTSISNNATLEGFQSYSKVISTFLIVMLAIDFFISKILSSKNIAPQLFFLNSVIIMYFSMVLIIFIPIDFLINDAT
;
A
#
# COMPACT_ATOMS: atom_id res chain seq x y z
N MET A 1 -31.77 -1.09 -7.91
CA MET A 1 -30.52 -0.46 -7.47
C MET A 1 -29.64 -0.45 -8.69
N ASP A 2 -29.44 0.72 -9.28
CA ASP A 2 -28.68 0.82 -10.51
C ASP A 2 -27.18 0.62 -10.25
N PHE A 3 -26.44 0.16 -11.26
CA PHE A 3 -25.01 -0.07 -11.15
C PHE A 3 -24.25 1.17 -10.62
N TYR A 4 -24.76 2.35 -10.98
CA TYR A 4 -24.24 3.65 -10.50
C TYR A 4 -24.43 3.84 -8.98
N ASP A 5 -25.57 3.42 -8.42
CA ASP A 5 -25.83 3.50 -6.97
C ASP A 5 -24.90 2.59 -6.18
N ILE A 6 -24.62 1.38 -6.71
CA ILE A 6 -23.70 0.43 -6.08
C ILE A 6 -22.27 0.98 -6.08
N THR A 7 -21.84 1.55 -7.21
CA THR A 7 -20.48 2.14 -7.34
C THR A 7 -20.30 3.31 -6.38
N ASN A 8 -21.29 4.20 -6.29
CA ASN A 8 -21.27 5.33 -5.35
C ASN A 8 -21.23 4.84 -3.90
N PHE A 9 -22.04 3.85 -3.55
CA PHE A 9 -22.06 3.27 -2.20
C PHE A 9 -20.69 2.69 -1.83
N LEU A 10 -20.07 1.89 -2.71
CA LEU A 10 -18.74 1.31 -2.49
C LEU A 10 -17.68 2.39 -2.36
N THR A 11 -17.79 3.47 -3.11
CA THR A 11 -16.86 4.60 -3.05
C THR A 11 -16.87 5.28 -1.67
N TYR A 12 -18.03 5.43 -1.03
CA TYR A 12 -18.13 6.00 0.33
C TYR A 12 -17.79 4.99 1.44
N LEU A 13 -17.85 3.70 1.16
CA LEU A 13 -17.58 2.65 2.15
C LEU A 13 -16.08 2.64 2.55
N SER A 14 -15.18 2.88 1.61
CA SER A 14 -13.72 2.88 1.85
C SER A 14 -13.29 3.85 2.97
N PRO A 15 -13.60 5.17 2.91
CA PRO A 15 -13.21 6.10 3.97
C PRO A 15 -13.88 5.80 5.32
N ILE A 16 -15.10 5.24 5.32
CA ILE A 16 -15.79 4.85 6.56
C ILE A 16 -15.04 3.71 7.25
N ILE A 17 -14.64 2.68 6.51
CA ILE A 17 -13.87 1.55 7.05
C ILE A 17 -12.50 2.02 7.55
N LEU A 18 -11.79 2.86 6.77
CA LEU A 18 -10.51 3.43 7.17
C LEU A 18 -10.65 4.27 8.45
N PHE A 19 -11.67 5.12 8.52
CA PHE A 19 -11.94 5.93 9.71
C PHE A 19 -12.23 5.06 10.94
N GLY A 20 -13.06 4.02 10.79
CA GLY A 20 -13.31 3.04 11.86
C GLY A 20 -12.02 2.36 12.34
N GLY A 21 -11.14 1.96 11.42
CA GLY A 21 -9.83 1.38 11.74
C GLY A 21 -8.92 2.36 12.50
N VAL A 22 -8.89 3.63 12.08
CA VAL A 22 -8.11 4.69 12.75
C VAL A 22 -8.64 4.94 14.16
N VAL A 23 -9.96 5.04 14.36
CA VAL A 23 -10.58 5.25 15.67
C VAL A 23 -10.26 4.10 16.61
N LEU A 24 -10.50 2.85 16.19
CA LEU A 24 -10.18 1.67 16.98
C LEU A 24 -8.68 1.58 17.32
N GLY A 25 -7.81 1.79 16.32
CA GLY A 25 -6.36 1.81 16.52
C GLY A 25 -5.91 2.88 17.50
N SER A 26 -6.51 4.07 17.43
CA SER A 26 -6.21 5.18 18.35
C SER A 26 -6.65 4.89 19.79
N CYS A 27 -7.82 4.29 19.98
CA CYS A 27 -8.32 3.91 21.31
C CYS A 27 -7.39 2.91 22.04
N TYR A 28 -6.75 2.02 21.27
CA TYR A 28 -5.85 1.01 21.84
C TYR A 28 -4.37 1.34 21.69
N PHE A 29 -4.02 2.52 21.16
CA PHE A 29 -2.65 2.89 20.74
C PHE A 29 -1.61 2.74 21.85
N SER A 30 -1.93 3.06 23.10
CA SER A 30 -1.03 2.92 24.25
C SER A 30 -0.77 1.47 24.67
N LYS A 31 -1.65 0.53 24.27
CA LYS A 31 -1.62 -0.87 24.70
C LYS A 31 -1.05 -1.82 23.64
N ILE A 32 -0.89 -1.36 22.39
CA ILE A 32 -0.42 -2.19 21.28
C ILE A 32 1.09 -2.03 21.06
N ASP A 33 1.71 -3.11 20.55
CA ASP A 33 3.12 -3.15 20.21
C ASP A 33 3.45 -2.25 19.00
N ILE A 34 4.75 -1.94 18.84
CA ILE A 34 5.25 -1.07 17.77
C ILE A 34 4.80 -1.51 16.37
N LEU A 35 4.72 -2.81 16.10
CA LEU A 35 4.28 -3.34 14.82
C LEU A 35 2.83 -2.95 14.49
N TYR A 36 1.94 -3.05 15.46
CA TYR A 36 0.54 -2.65 15.29
C TYR A 36 0.40 -1.12 15.23
N LYS A 37 1.27 -0.35 15.91
CA LYS A 37 1.30 1.11 15.79
C LYS A 37 1.64 1.54 14.35
N ILE A 38 2.56 0.84 13.68
CA ILE A 38 2.86 1.11 12.26
C ILE A 38 1.61 0.92 11.40
N ILE A 39 0.81 -0.12 11.64
CA ILE A 39 -0.45 -0.33 10.92
C ILE A 39 -1.45 0.80 11.20
N VAL A 40 -1.55 1.29 12.44
CA VAL A 40 -2.42 2.43 12.76
C VAL A 40 -1.97 3.70 12.03
N TYR A 41 -0.65 3.99 11.98
CA TYR A 41 -0.12 5.10 11.21
C TYR A 41 -0.38 4.94 9.71
N TYR A 42 -0.25 3.71 9.19
CA TYR A 42 -0.60 3.41 7.81
C TYR A 42 -2.08 3.70 7.51
N LEU A 43 -3.01 3.25 8.34
CA LEU A 43 -4.44 3.52 8.18
C LEU A 43 -4.74 5.02 8.22
N PHE A 44 -4.08 5.77 9.12
CA PHE A 44 -4.22 7.22 9.17
C PHE A 44 -3.71 7.90 7.90
N GLY A 45 -2.54 7.49 7.41
CA GLY A 45 -1.98 7.99 6.15
C GLY A 45 -2.89 7.69 4.95
N MET A 46 -3.42 6.45 4.89
CA MET A 46 -4.37 6.04 3.85
C MET A 46 -5.66 6.88 3.87
N LEU A 47 -6.22 7.13 5.06
CA LEU A 47 -7.41 7.97 5.21
C LEU A 47 -7.13 9.41 4.73
N ALA A 48 -5.99 9.98 5.11
CA ALA A 48 -5.59 11.33 4.69
C ALA A 48 -5.43 11.41 3.16
N ILE A 49 -4.78 10.42 2.54
CA ILE A 49 -4.59 10.36 1.09
C ILE A 49 -5.94 10.17 0.38
N ASP A 50 -6.82 9.28 0.86
CA ASP A 50 -8.14 9.05 0.26
C ASP A 50 -9.00 10.32 0.26
N ILE A 51 -9.06 11.03 1.39
CA ILE A 51 -9.78 12.30 1.49
C ILE A 51 -9.16 13.35 0.55
N SER A 52 -7.82 13.49 0.55
CA SER A 52 -7.13 14.45 -0.30
C SER A 52 -7.33 14.17 -1.79
N ALA A 53 -7.28 12.88 -2.19
CA ALA A 53 -7.51 12.45 -3.57
C ALA A 53 -8.93 12.76 -4.05
N ARG A 54 -9.94 12.62 -3.19
CA ARG A 54 -11.34 12.96 -3.51
C ARG A 54 -11.50 14.46 -3.69
N VAL A 55 -11.05 15.26 -2.73
CA VAL A 55 -11.13 16.73 -2.80
C VAL A 55 -10.40 17.25 -4.03
N TYR A 56 -9.21 16.71 -4.31
CA TYR A 56 -8.44 17.09 -5.48
C TYR A 56 -9.14 16.70 -6.79
N GLY A 57 -9.71 15.49 -6.85
CA GLY A 57 -10.47 15.00 -7.99
C GLY A 57 -11.72 15.83 -8.30
N GLU A 58 -12.42 16.33 -7.27
CA GLU A 58 -13.55 17.24 -7.43
C GLU A 58 -13.13 18.61 -7.98
N ILE A 59 -11.97 19.13 -7.56
CA ILE A 59 -11.48 20.47 -7.98
C ILE A 59 -10.85 20.42 -9.38
N TYR A 60 -10.03 19.40 -9.66
CA TYR A 60 -9.19 19.34 -10.87
C TYR A 60 -9.64 18.30 -11.90
N GLY A 61 -10.70 17.52 -11.60
CA GLY A 61 -11.25 16.50 -12.51
C GLY A 61 -10.44 15.20 -12.60
N SER A 62 -9.27 15.12 -11.94
CA SER A 62 -8.40 13.92 -11.94
C SER A 62 -7.67 13.78 -10.61
N ASN A 63 -7.56 12.55 -10.10
CA ASN A 63 -6.85 12.21 -8.88
C ASN A 63 -5.64 11.29 -9.11
N LEU A 64 -5.20 11.14 -10.35
CA LEU A 64 -4.10 10.23 -10.74
C LEU A 64 -2.78 10.51 -10.02
N LEU A 65 -2.53 11.77 -9.64
CA LEU A 65 -1.35 12.16 -8.85
C LEU A 65 -1.22 11.43 -7.51
N PHE A 66 -2.34 10.96 -6.96
CA PHE A 66 -2.34 10.27 -5.66
C PHE A 66 -1.94 8.80 -5.76
N ILE A 67 -1.91 8.19 -6.95
CA ILE A 67 -1.51 6.79 -7.13
C ILE A 67 -0.04 6.54 -6.73
N PRO A 68 0.95 7.31 -7.23
CA PRO A 68 2.33 7.17 -6.78
C PRO A 68 2.51 7.49 -5.30
N ILE A 69 1.80 8.48 -4.77
CA ILE A 69 1.84 8.84 -3.34
C ILE A 69 1.33 7.68 -2.50
N LEU A 70 0.20 7.08 -2.89
CA LEU A 70 -0.38 5.90 -2.25
C LEU A 70 0.61 4.73 -2.25
N GLY A 71 1.18 4.42 -3.41
CA GLY A 71 2.18 3.36 -3.55
C GLY A 71 3.40 3.58 -2.64
N PHE A 72 3.90 4.81 -2.57
CA PHE A 72 5.02 5.17 -1.69
C PHE A 72 4.67 5.01 -0.21
N MET A 73 3.50 5.49 0.22
CA MET A 73 3.05 5.38 1.62
C MET A 73 2.87 3.91 2.04
N GLU A 74 2.30 3.09 1.18
CA GLU A 74 2.19 1.65 1.43
C GLU A 74 3.56 0.99 1.54
N LEU A 75 4.44 1.23 0.58
CA LEU A 75 5.79 0.65 0.58
C LEU A 75 6.57 1.07 1.83
N LEU A 76 6.51 2.36 2.21
CA LEU A 76 7.18 2.88 3.41
C LEU A 76 6.65 2.21 4.68
N ALA A 77 5.32 2.14 4.85
CA ALA A 77 4.70 1.57 6.04
C ALA A 77 5.06 0.08 6.19
N PHE A 78 4.94 -0.70 5.12
CA PHE A 78 5.23 -2.13 5.18
C PHE A 78 6.73 -2.43 5.20
N PHE A 79 7.57 -1.60 4.60
CA PHE A 79 9.02 -1.69 4.79
C PHE A 79 9.41 -1.49 6.26
N CYS A 80 8.87 -0.46 6.91
CA CYS A 80 9.05 -0.24 8.34
C CYS A 80 8.51 -1.42 9.18
N PHE A 81 7.30 -1.91 8.87
CA PHE A 81 6.71 -3.05 9.55
C PHE A 81 7.63 -4.29 9.51
N TYR A 82 8.12 -4.65 8.33
CA TYR A 82 9.00 -5.80 8.18
C TYR A 82 10.40 -5.56 8.74
N PHE A 83 10.89 -4.33 8.72
CA PHE A 83 12.13 -3.96 9.40
C PHE A 83 12.04 -4.21 10.91
N TYR A 84 11.01 -3.70 11.56
CA TYR A 84 10.80 -3.88 13.01
C TYR A 84 10.39 -5.31 13.38
N SER A 85 9.86 -6.10 12.47
CA SER A 85 9.52 -7.52 12.72
C SER A 85 10.75 -8.45 12.82
N GLY A 86 11.98 -7.91 12.58
CA GLY A 86 13.22 -8.63 12.69
C GLY A 86 13.57 -9.54 11.50
N ILE A 87 12.98 -9.30 10.32
CA ILE A 87 13.36 -10.04 9.10
C ILE A 87 14.76 -9.64 8.62
N LEU A 88 15.15 -8.41 8.89
CA LEU A 88 16.38 -7.79 8.43
C LEU A 88 17.56 -8.01 9.40
N GLU A 89 17.61 -9.16 10.09
CA GLU A 89 18.71 -9.49 11.03
C GLU A 89 20.07 -9.56 10.31
N SER A 90 20.10 -9.94 9.03
CA SER A 90 21.34 -9.98 8.25
C SER A 90 21.64 -8.62 7.62
N ARG A 91 22.84 -8.07 7.89
CA ARG A 91 23.31 -6.81 7.31
C ARG A 91 23.25 -6.80 5.77
N LYS A 92 23.61 -7.91 5.13
CA LYS A 92 23.56 -8.04 3.66
C LYS A 92 22.13 -7.92 3.13
N LYS A 93 21.18 -8.60 3.78
CA LYS A 93 19.75 -8.56 3.42
C LYS A 93 19.16 -7.17 3.65
N SER A 94 19.51 -6.53 4.76
CA SER A 94 19.07 -5.15 5.08
C SER A 94 19.57 -4.15 4.04
N VAL A 95 20.83 -4.21 3.64
CA VAL A 95 21.38 -3.34 2.59
C VAL A 95 20.69 -3.60 1.25
N PHE A 96 20.52 -4.85 0.85
CA PHE A 96 19.86 -5.22 -0.41
C PHE A 96 18.41 -4.70 -0.48
N LEU A 97 17.62 -4.95 0.55
CA LEU A 97 16.22 -4.48 0.61
C LEU A 97 16.14 -2.95 0.74
N GLY A 98 17.05 -2.33 1.46
CA GLY A 98 17.16 -0.87 1.53
C GLY A 98 17.48 -0.24 0.16
N THR A 99 18.33 -0.88 -0.64
CA THR A 99 18.63 -0.44 -2.01
C THR A 99 17.41 -0.55 -2.91
N ILE A 100 16.68 -1.66 -2.84
CA ILE A 100 15.43 -1.84 -3.61
C ILE A 100 14.40 -0.78 -3.20
N PHE A 101 14.24 -0.53 -1.91
CA PHE A 101 13.33 0.51 -1.40
C PHE A 101 13.69 1.89 -1.96
N LEU A 102 14.97 2.27 -1.94
CA LEU A 102 15.44 3.56 -2.46
C LEU A 102 15.21 3.69 -3.97
N LEU A 103 15.52 2.65 -4.75
CA LEU A 103 15.30 2.65 -6.19
C LEU A 103 13.80 2.76 -6.52
N SER A 104 12.95 2.03 -5.83
CA SER A 104 11.49 2.09 -6.01
C SER A 104 10.95 3.46 -5.61
N SER A 105 11.44 4.06 -4.54
CA SER A 105 11.05 5.41 -4.10
C SER A 105 11.47 6.47 -5.13
N ALA A 106 12.66 6.34 -5.70
CA ALA A 106 13.13 7.24 -6.77
C ALA A 106 12.27 7.11 -8.05
N PHE A 107 11.89 5.88 -8.41
CA PHE A 107 10.98 5.63 -9.52
C PHE A 107 9.60 6.28 -9.29
N MET A 108 9.02 6.12 -8.09
CA MET A 108 7.73 6.72 -7.73
C MET A 108 7.79 8.25 -7.76
N ALA A 109 8.89 8.85 -7.30
CA ALA A 109 9.10 10.29 -7.38
C ALA A 109 9.20 10.77 -8.84
N TRP A 110 9.87 10.00 -9.70
CA TRP A 110 9.94 10.29 -11.13
C TRP A 110 8.56 10.20 -11.79
N GLU A 111 7.78 9.15 -11.51
CA GLU A 111 6.42 8.99 -12.03
C GLU A 111 5.51 10.13 -11.57
N PHE A 112 5.58 10.53 -10.29
CA PHE A 112 4.84 11.66 -9.75
C PHE A 112 5.16 12.96 -10.52
N THR A 113 6.44 13.25 -10.79
CA THR A 113 6.83 14.45 -11.53
C THR A 113 6.39 14.38 -13.01
N SER A 114 6.42 13.20 -13.62
CA SER A 114 5.95 12.98 -14.98
C SER A 114 4.45 13.24 -15.11
N ILE A 115 3.64 12.72 -14.17
CA ILE A 115 2.20 12.95 -14.12
C ILE A 115 1.89 14.44 -13.90
N SER A 116 2.62 15.09 -12.96
CA SER A 116 2.41 16.50 -12.65
C SER A 116 2.71 17.45 -13.82
N ASN A 117 3.69 17.10 -14.66
CA ASN A 117 4.11 17.95 -15.78
C ASN A 117 3.30 17.73 -17.07
N ASN A 118 2.69 16.55 -17.24
CA ASN A 118 1.90 16.20 -18.43
C ASN A 118 0.40 16.36 -18.13
N ALA A 119 -0.16 17.53 -18.41
CA ALA A 119 -1.58 17.82 -18.23
C ALA A 119 -2.51 17.00 -19.17
N THR A 120 -1.96 16.33 -20.18
CA THR A 120 -2.66 15.48 -21.14
C THR A 120 -2.20 14.04 -20.98
N LEU A 121 -2.63 13.35 -19.92
CA LEU A 121 -2.37 11.93 -19.79
C LEU A 121 -3.37 11.17 -20.66
N GLU A 122 -2.93 10.74 -21.83
CA GLU A 122 -3.67 9.85 -22.75
C GLU A 122 -3.67 8.38 -22.28
N GLY A 123 -3.03 8.06 -21.15
CA GLY A 123 -2.98 6.69 -20.60
C GLY A 123 -2.95 6.68 -19.08
N PHE A 124 -3.68 5.73 -18.51
CA PHE A 124 -3.58 5.40 -17.10
C PHE A 124 -2.28 4.61 -16.87
N GLN A 125 -1.36 5.16 -16.09
CA GLN A 125 -0.12 4.49 -15.73
C GLN A 125 -0.08 4.32 -14.20
N SER A 126 -0.06 3.08 -13.72
CA SER A 126 0.00 2.74 -12.31
C SER A 126 1.21 1.87 -11.95
N TYR A 127 2.31 2.04 -12.69
CA TYR A 127 3.52 1.23 -12.48
C TYR A 127 4.06 1.30 -11.06
N SER A 128 4.04 2.48 -10.44
CA SER A 128 4.45 2.65 -9.04
C SER A 128 3.58 1.83 -8.09
N LYS A 129 2.28 1.74 -8.35
CA LYS A 129 1.35 0.94 -7.54
C LYS A 129 1.62 -0.56 -7.69
N VAL A 130 1.86 -1.02 -8.91
CA VAL A 130 2.20 -2.43 -9.18
C VAL A 130 3.53 -2.79 -8.51
N ILE A 131 4.56 -1.96 -8.67
CA ILE A 131 5.89 -2.19 -8.08
C ILE A 131 5.81 -2.22 -6.54
N SER A 132 5.15 -1.24 -5.91
CA SER A 132 5.01 -1.20 -4.45
C SER A 132 4.29 -2.44 -3.91
N THR A 133 3.17 -2.79 -4.54
CA THR A 133 2.35 -3.94 -4.15
C THR A 133 3.13 -5.25 -4.31
N PHE A 134 3.85 -5.41 -5.42
CA PHE A 134 4.71 -6.59 -5.64
C PHE A 134 5.80 -6.71 -4.57
N LEU A 135 6.48 -5.62 -4.25
CA LEU A 135 7.52 -5.60 -3.22
C LEU A 135 6.97 -5.93 -1.82
N ILE A 136 5.78 -5.44 -1.49
CA ILE A 136 5.13 -5.76 -0.21
C ILE A 136 4.80 -7.26 -0.14
N VAL A 137 4.27 -7.85 -1.22
CA VAL A 137 4.01 -9.30 -1.28
C VAL A 137 5.31 -10.10 -1.11
N MET A 138 6.39 -9.69 -1.78
CA MET A 138 7.70 -10.33 -1.64
C MET A 138 8.24 -10.27 -0.20
N LEU A 139 8.12 -9.10 0.47
CA LEU A 139 8.51 -8.94 1.88
C LEU A 139 7.66 -9.83 2.79
N ALA A 140 6.36 -9.93 2.52
CA ALA A 140 5.45 -10.74 3.30
C ALA A 140 5.73 -12.26 3.17
N ILE A 141 6.05 -12.72 1.96
CA ILE A 141 6.47 -14.10 1.70
C ILE A 141 7.81 -14.39 2.40
N ASP A 142 8.76 -13.46 2.28
CA ASP A 142 10.06 -13.61 2.93
C ASP A 142 9.93 -13.65 4.46
N PHE A 143 8.98 -12.90 5.03
CA PHE A 143 8.64 -13.01 6.46
C PHE A 143 8.18 -14.43 6.80
N PHE A 144 7.25 -15.00 6.05
CA PHE A 144 6.79 -16.37 6.29
C PHE A 144 7.94 -17.36 6.27
N ILE A 145 8.75 -17.33 5.20
CA ILE A 145 9.87 -18.27 5.02
C ILE A 145 10.88 -18.11 6.15
N SER A 146 11.27 -16.90 6.47
CA SER A 146 12.27 -16.62 7.52
C SER A 146 11.79 -17.08 8.89
N LYS A 147 10.49 -16.90 9.19
CA LYS A 147 9.93 -17.29 10.48
C LYS A 147 9.69 -18.77 10.61
N ILE A 148 9.26 -19.47 9.55
CA ILE A 148 9.13 -20.93 9.55
C ILE A 148 10.48 -21.60 9.75
N LEU A 149 11.53 -21.11 9.05
CA LEU A 149 12.87 -21.67 9.15
C LEU A 149 13.56 -21.40 10.50
N SER A 150 13.21 -20.29 11.18
CA SER A 150 13.90 -19.90 12.42
C SER A 150 13.47 -20.69 13.66
N SER A 151 12.46 -21.55 13.58
CA SER A 151 11.89 -22.32 14.71
C SER A 151 11.56 -21.48 15.97
N LYS A 152 11.55 -20.15 15.85
CA LYS A 152 11.19 -19.24 16.94
C LYS A 152 9.68 -19.21 17.10
N ASN A 153 9.19 -19.27 18.34
CA ASN A 153 7.77 -19.10 18.62
C ASN A 153 7.30 -17.72 18.16
N ILE A 154 6.47 -17.71 17.13
CA ILE A 154 5.85 -16.49 16.58
C ILE A 154 4.49 -16.32 17.25
N ALA A 155 4.17 -15.10 17.66
CA ALA A 155 2.82 -14.78 18.10
C ALA A 155 1.80 -15.12 16.98
N PRO A 156 0.80 -15.97 17.22
CA PRO A 156 -0.16 -16.37 16.18
C PRO A 156 -0.85 -15.19 15.50
N GLN A 157 -1.03 -14.09 16.24
CA GLN A 157 -1.64 -12.86 15.73
C GLN A 157 -0.79 -12.21 14.63
N LEU A 158 0.55 -12.24 14.76
CA LEU A 158 1.46 -11.66 13.76
C LEU A 158 1.47 -12.51 12.48
N PHE A 159 1.36 -13.84 12.65
CA PHE A 159 1.25 -14.77 11.52
C PHE A 159 -0.06 -14.56 10.76
N PHE A 160 -1.17 -14.41 11.47
CA PHE A 160 -2.47 -14.10 10.90
C PHE A 160 -2.46 -12.75 10.17
N LEU A 161 -1.92 -11.70 10.80
CA LEU A 161 -1.81 -10.37 10.18
C LEU A 161 -1.01 -10.43 8.87
N ASN A 162 0.11 -11.15 8.86
CA ASN A 162 0.91 -11.30 7.64
C ASN A 162 0.16 -12.05 6.53
N SER A 163 -0.66 -13.06 6.88
CA SER A 163 -1.53 -13.74 5.91
C SER A 163 -2.54 -12.79 5.27
N VAL A 164 -3.15 -11.92 6.08
CA VAL A 164 -4.09 -10.90 5.60
C VAL A 164 -3.36 -9.91 4.66
N ILE A 165 -2.15 -9.50 4.99
CA ILE A 165 -1.33 -8.63 4.13
C ILE A 165 -1.06 -9.29 2.78
N ILE A 166 -0.60 -10.55 2.75
CA ILE A 166 -0.37 -11.27 1.50
C ILE A 166 -1.65 -11.35 0.67
N MET A 167 -2.77 -11.76 1.29
CA MET A 167 -4.04 -11.93 0.60
C MET A 167 -4.51 -10.60 -0.02
N TYR A 168 -4.49 -9.52 0.76
CA TYR A 168 -4.91 -8.20 0.32
C TYR A 168 -4.05 -7.68 -0.85
N PHE A 169 -2.73 -7.65 -0.70
CA PHE A 169 -1.85 -7.13 -1.74
C PHE A 169 -1.75 -8.02 -2.97
N SER A 170 -1.93 -9.33 -2.84
CA SER A 170 -2.06 -10.23 -4.00
C SER A 170 -3.33 -9.94 -4.80
N MET A 171 -4.46 -9.67 -4.13
CA MET A 171 -5.70 -9.25 -4.83
C MET A 171 -5.53 -7.91 -5.52
N VAL A 172 -4.86 -6.95 -4.88
CA VAL A 172 -4.54 -5.64 -5.49
C VAL A 172 -3.69 -5.82 -6.76
N LEU A 173 -2.67 -6.69 -6.74
CA LEU A 173 -1.87 -7.02 -7.93
C LEU A 173 -2.70 -7.58 -9.06
N ILE A 174 -3.57 -8.57 -8.77
CA ILE A 174 -4.44 -9.22 -9.76
C ILE A 174 -5.38 -8.19 -10.41
N ILE A 175 -5.78 -7.15 -9.70
CA ILE A 175 -6.67 -6.11 -10.21
C ILE A 175 -5.87 -5.08 -11.03
N PHE A 176 -4.74 -4.59 -10.53
CA PHE A 176 -4.02 -3.48 -11.15
C PHE A 176 -3.26 -3.86 -12.43
N ILE A 177 -2.71 -5.08 -12.53
CA ILE A 177 -1.99 -5.53 -13.74
C ILE A 177 -2.91 -5.58 -14.96
N PRO A 178 -4.11 -6.23 -14.92
CA PRO A 178 -5.02 -6.23 -16.07
C PRO A 178 -5.60 -4.87 -16.41
N ILE A 179 -5.86 -4.00 -15.42
CA ILE A 179 -6.39 -2.65 -15.66
C ILE A 179 -5.40 -1.84 -16.48
N ASP A 180 -4.12 -1.84 -16.13
CA ASP A 180 -3.07 -1.15 -16.90
C ASP A 180 -3.04 -1.65 -18.36
N PHE A 181 -3.13 -2.97 -18.54
CA PHE A 181 -3.11 -3.57 -19.88
C PHE A 181 -4.37 -3.24 -20.68
N LEU A 182 -5.55 -3.35 -20.08
CA LEU A 182 -6.83 -3.13 -20.77
C LEU A 182 -7.04 -1.66 -21.17
N ILE A 183 -6.56 -0.69 -20.39
CA ILE A 183 -6.71 0.73 -20.70
C ILE A 183 -5.73 1.13 -21.80
N ASN A 184 -4.51 0.62 -21.79
CA ASN A 184 -3.49 0.98 -22.79
C ASN A 184 -3.67 0.28 -24.14
N ASP A 185 -4.33 -0.90 -24.20
CA ASP A 185 -4.61 -1.61 -25.47
C ASP A 185 -5.94 -1.18 -26.11
N ALA A 186 -6.81 -0.44 -25.39
CA ALA A 186 -8.10 0.04 -25.91
C ALA A 186 -8.02 1.42 -26.60
N THR A 187 -6.85 2.04 -26.61
CA THR A 187 -6.55 3.30 -27.35
C THR A 187 -5.71 3.05 -28.56
#